data_3c2995c8485f084d6b0a423a5c6b4469
#
_entry.id   3c2995c8485f084d6b0a423a5c6b4469
#
_cell.length_a   1.000
_cell.length_b   1.000
_cell.length_c   1.000
_cell.angle_alpha   90.00
_cell.angle_beta   90.00
_cell.angle_gamma   90.00
#
_symmetry.space_group_name_H-M   'P 1'
#
loop_
_entity.id
_entity.type
_entity.pdbx_description
1 polymer ?
#
loop_
_entity_poly.entity_id
_entity_poly.type
_entity_poly.pdbx_seq_one_letter_code
_entity_poly.pdbx_strand_id
1 'polypeptide(L)'
;MAQLQLQLAQAAPEIHNLQEAYRRMYQALNVQNIEALLPPPPEPKPIDPGIENAMALGLKPLRAFEVQNQQAHIDAHRAFMSSSLVKSNLQVLALLQGHISEHTALLARQEVMAQMGPQLQQFQMQMQNPMMAQNPQMQQQVQQVQQQIESQIATRIAELTNDMVAEEQDLLEAQGTDQLVALREKELNIEEQDLQRKVTEGKERIALDKMKFAQKEDLQTQKIDSIEDIAELRARVALEKERGRAKRD
;
A
#
# COMPACT_ATOMS: atom_id res chain seq x y z
N MET A 1 -9.81 -6.51 -31.29
CA MET A 1 -9.22 -6.62 -29.94
C MET A 1 -8.79 -5.26 -29.38
N ALA A 2 -7.96 -4.46 -30.05
CA ALA A 2 -7.51 -3.14 -29.54
C ALA A 2 -8.65 -2.16 -29.24
N GLN A 3 -9.70 -2.13 -30.06
CA GLN A 3 -10.88 -1.30 -29.82
C GLN A 3 -11.62 -1.68 -28.54
N LEU A 4 -11.77 -2.97 -28.25
CA LEU A 4 -12.37 -3.44 -27.01
C LEU A 4 -11.53 -3.06 -25.78
N GLN A 5 -10.20 -3.17 -25.88
CA GLN A 5 -9.29 -2.74 -24.81
C GLN A 5 -9.42 -1.25 -24.54
N LEU A 6 -9.54 -0.42 -25.59
CA LEU A 6 -9.75 1.02 -25.43
C LEU A 6 -11.10 1.33 -24.77
N GLN A 7 -12.18 0.64 -25.16
CA GLN A 7 -13.49 0.81 -24.52
C GLN A 7 -13.48 0.45 -23.03
N LEU A 8 -12.82 -0.67 -22.67
CA LEU A 8 -12.64 -1.07 -21.27
C LEU A 8 -11.82 -0.05 -20.49
N ALA A 9 -10.74 0.48 -21.08
CA ALA A 9 -9.91 1.49 -20.46
C ALA A 9 -10.65 2.83 -20.27
N GLN A 10 -11.55 3.19 -21.18
CA GLN A 10 -12.39 4.38 -21.04
C GLN A 10 -13.49 4.20 -19.99
N ALA A 11 -14.01 2.96 -19.82
CA ALA A 11 -15.04 2.67 -18.85
C ALA A 11 -14.52 2.64 -17.40
N ALA A 12 -13.24 2.29 -17.20
CA ALA A 12 -12.61 2.21 -15.88
C ALA A 12 -11.16 2.74 -15.94
N PRO A 13 -10.98 4.06 -16.09
CA PRO A 13 -9.66 4.67 -16.27
C PRO A 13 -8.76 4.55 -15.03
N GLU A 14 -9.32 4.33 -13.85
CA GLU A 14 -8.60 4.15 -12.59
C GLU A 14 -7.81 2.84 -12.49
N ILE A 15 -8.21 1.81 -13.26
CA ILE A 15 -7.55 0.48 -13.25
C ILE A 15 -6.82 0.17 -14.56
N HIS A 16 -7.00 1.00 -15.60
CA HIS A 16 -6.40 0.78 -16.91
C HIS A 16 -5.48 1.92 -17.32
N ASN A 17 -4.38 1.58 -17.97
CA ASN A 17 -3.53 2.58 -18.61
C ASN A 17 -4.16 3.02 -19.93
N LEU A 18 -4.88 4.14 -19.90
CA LEU A 18 -5.59 4.70 -21.06
C LEU A 18 -4.65 5.08 -22.21
N GLN A 19 -3.47 5.61 -21.90
CA GLN A 19 -2.45 5.97 -22.89
C GLN A 19 -1.96 4.74 -23.65
N GLU A 20 -1.68 3.65 -22.96
CA GLU A 20 -1.27 2.38 -23.57
C GLU A 20 -2.41 1.77 -24.43
N ALA A 21 -3.66 1.91 -23.99
CA ALA A 21 -4.82 1.45 -24.75
C ALA A 21 -4.97 2.24 -26.08
N TYR A 22 -4.77 3.56 -26.05
CA TYR A 22 -4.71 4.37 -27.28
C TYR A 22 -3.52 3.99 -28.17
N ARG A 23 -2.34 3.77 -27.59
CA ARG A 23 -1.16 3.33 -28.34
C ARG A 23 -1.42 2.05 -29.11
N ARG A 24 -2.00 1.04 -28.47
CA ARG A 24 -2.37 -0.24 -29.09
C ARG A 24 -3.43 -0.06 -30.18
N MET A 25 -4.37 0.85 -29.98
CA MET A 25 -5.36 1.18 -30.99
C MET A 25 -4.71 1.79 -32.22
N TYR A 26 -3.82 2.77 -32.07
CA TYR A 26 -3.09 3.38 -33.17
C TYR A 26 -2.19 2.37 -33.90
N GLN A 27 -1.52 1.49 -33.17
CA GLN A 27 -0.73 0.39 -33.75
C GLN A 27 -1.60 -0.55 -34.60
N ALA A 28 -2.77 -0.93 -34.10
CA ALA A 28 -3.72 -1.78 -34.82
C ALA A 28 -4.27 -1.13 -36.09
N LEU A 29 -4.32 0.21 -36.15
CA LEU A 29 -4.72 1.00 -37.30
C LEU A 29 -3.56 1.35 -38.23
N ASN A 30 -2.34 0.86 -37.97
CA ASN A 30 -1.11 1.17 -38.69
C ASN A 30 -0.83 2.69 -38.79
N VAL A 31 -1.19 3.45 -37.77
CA VAL A 31 -0.91 4.88 -37.70
C VAL A 31 0.60 5.09 -37.57
N GLN A 32 1.17 5.92 -38.43
CA GLN A 32 2.59 6.27 -38.35
C GLN A 32 2.78 7.42 -37.36
N ASN A 33 3.97 7.48 -36.73
CA ASN A 33 4.35 8.54 -35.82
C ASN A 33 3.40 8.70 -34.61
N ILE A 34 3.11 7.57 -33.93
CA ILE A 34 2.18 7.51 -32.80
C ILE A 34 2.64 8.45 -31.67
N GLU A 35 3.95 8.61 -31.46
CA GLU A 35 4.54 9.46 -30.43
C GLU A 35 4.18 10.95 -30.61
N ALA A 36 3.95 11.39 -31.84
CA ALA A 36 3.50 12.77 -32.11
C ALA A 36 2.00 12.97 -31.77
N LEU A 37 1.19 11.89 -31.88
CA LEU A 37 -0.23 11.92 -31.55
C LEU A 37 -0.47 11.64 -30.06
N LEU A 38 0.37 10.84 -29.48
CA LEU A 38 0.29 10.39 -28.09
C LEU A 38 1.65 10.59 -27.41
N PRO A 39 2.04 11.84 -27.18
CA PRO A 39 3.30 12.10 -26.49
C PRO A 39 3.28 11.48 -25.08
N PRO A 40 4.42 11.02 -24.57
CA PRO A 40 4.50 10.55 -23.21
C PRO A 40 4.00 11.65 -22.25
N PRO A 41 3.35 11.29 -21.14
CA PRO A 41 2.97 12.28 -20.15
C PRO A 41 4.24 13.02 -19.72
N PRO A 42 4.15 14.35 -19.51
CA PRO A 42 5.28 15.13 -19.07
C PRO A 42 5.81 14.54 -17.76
N GLU A 43 7.12 14.37 -17.69
CA GLU A 43 7.75 13.92 -16.44
C GLU A 43 7.43 14.93 -15.35
N PRO A 44 6.95 14.47 -14.19
CA PRO A 44 6.70 15.35 -13.06
C PRO A 44 8.03 16.00 -12.64
N LYS A 45 8.01 17.33 -12.49
CA LYS A 45 9.19 18.12 -12.13
C LYS A 45 8.99 18.74 -10.75
N PRO A 46 10.08 18.97 -10.00
CA PRO A 46 10.01 19.74 -8.76
C PRO A 46 9.38 21.11 -9.02
N ILE A 47 8.49 21.52 -8.14
CA ILE A 47 7.73 22.76 -8.20
C ILE A 47 8.02 23.55 -6.93
N ASP A 48 7.91 24.85 -7.00
CA ASP A 48 8.03 25.77 -5.85
C ASP A 48 6.83 25.58 -4.89
N PRO A 49 7.04 25.60 -3.57
CA PRO A 49 5.98 25.38 -2.58
C PRO A 49 4.82 26.38 -2.69
N GLY A 50 5.09 27.59 -3.16
CA GLY A 50 4.01 28.58 -3.38
C GLY A 50 3.09 28.18 -4.55
N ILE A 51 3.64 27.57 -5.61
CA ILE A 51 2.86 27.05 -6.74
C ILE A 51 2.10 25.80 -6.29
N GLU A 52 2.73 24.92 -5.50
CA GLU A 52 2.07 23.72 -4.95
C GLU A 52 0.89 24.09 -4.05
N ASN A 53 1.02 25.14 -3.23
CA ASN A 53 -0.07 25.69 -2.44
C ASN A 53 -1.25 26.18 -3.32
N ALA A 54 -0.95 26.83 -4.42
CA ALA A 54 -1.98 27.26 -5.37
C ALA A 54 -2.63 26.06 -6.08
N MET A 55 -1.86 25.01 -6.41
CA MET A 55 -2.37 23.78 -6.96
C MET A 55 -3.28 23.03 -5.97
N ALA A 56 -2.94 23.03 -4.68
CA ALA A 56 -3.75 22.45 -3.61
C ALA A 56 -5.14 23.09 -3.52
N LEU A 57 -5.25 24.40 -3.69
CA LEU A 57 -6.56 25.08 -3.75
C LEU A 57 -7.44 24.58 -4.90
N GLY A 58 -6.82 24.18 -6.02
CA GLY A 58 -7.50 23.56 -7.15
C GLY A 58 -7.66 22.04 -7.03
N LEU A 59 -7.36 21.44 -5.88
CA LEU A 59 -7.40 20.00 -5.61
C LEU A 59 -6.58 19.20 -6.63
N LYS A 60 -5.50 19.78 -7.16
CA LYS A 60 -4.58 19.08 -8.05
C LYS A 60 -3.63 18.20 -7.24
N PRO A 61 -3.28 17.00 -7.75
CA PRO A 61 -2.35 16.13 -7.05
C PRO A 61 -0.99 16.81 -6.91
N LEU A 62 -0.40 16.68 -5.73
CA LEU A 62 0.92 17.15 -5.38
C LEU A 62 1.87 15.96 -5.30
N ARG A 63 3.18 16.21 -5.43
CA ARG A 63 4.21 15.19 -5.30
C ARG A 63 5.52 15.81 -4.82
N ALA A 64 6.09 15.23 -3.80
CA ALA A 64 7.42 15.60 -3.30
C ALA A 64 8.53 14.91 -4.10
N PHE A 65 9.67 15.60 -4.23
CA PHE A 65 10.87 15.13 -4.95
C PHE A 65 12.10 15.20 -4.07
N GLU A 66 13.01 14.24 -4.21
CA GLU A 66 14.25 14.15 -3.42
C GLU A 66 15.15 15.39 -3.55
N VAL A 67 15.11 16.07 -4.70
CA VAL A 67 15.94 17.24 -4.98
C VAL A 67 15.43 18.55 -4.38
N GLN A 68 14.22 18.56 -3.82
CA GLN A 68 13.64 19.73 -3.16
C GLN A 68 14.23 19.93 -1.76
N ASN A 69 14.19 21.15 -1.27
CA ASN A 69 14.47 21.43 0.13
C ASN A 69 13.26 21.03 0.97
N GLN A 70 13.28 19.82 1.52
CA GLN A 70 12.15 19.21 2.19
C GLN A 70 11.66 20.06 3.37
N GLN A 71 12.58 20.57 4.20
CA GLN A 71 12.21 21.41 5.35
C GLN A 71 11.52 22.70 4.93
N ALA A 72 12.07 23.39 3.91
CA ALA A 72 11.48 24.64 3.41
C ALA A 72 10.07 24.42 2.84
N HIS A 73 9.81 23.27 2.17
CA HIS A 73 8.48 22.93 1.69
C HIS A 73 7.51 22.65 2.84
N ILE A 74 7.93 21.85 3.83
CA ILE A 74 7.15 21.58 5.04
C ILE A 74 6.72 22.90 5.71
N ASP A 75 7.67 23.81 5.94
CA ASP A 75 7.41 25.08 6.59
C ASP A 75 6.45 25.97 5.80
N ALA A 76 6.63 26.04 4.47
CA ALA A 76 5.78 26.82 3.57
C ALA A 76 4.36 26.28 3.52
N HIS A 77 4.20 24.94 3.46
CA HIS A 77 2.87 24.31 3.45
C HIS A 77 2.17 24.47 4.81
N ARG A 78 2.88 24.30 5.92
CA ARG A 78 2.34 24.52 7.27
C ARG A 78 1.89 25.96 7.48
N ALA A 79 2.71 26.93 7.06
CA ALA A 79 2.33 28.34 7.10
C ALA A 79 1.07 28.61 6.28
N PHE A 80 0.95 28.01 5.09
CA PHE A 80 -0.23 28.14 4.26
C PHE A 80 -1.48 27.48 4.88
N MET A 81 -1.34 26.30 5.47
CA MET A 81 -2.42 25.60 6.19
C MET A 81 -2.98 26.41 7.36
N SER A 82 -2.16 27.28 7.98
CA SER A 82 -2.61 28.14 9.07
C SER A 82 -3.55 29.26 8.63
N SER A 83 -3.65 29.53 7.31
CA SER A 83 -4.53 30.55 6.76
C SER A 83 -6.01 30.19 6.91
N SER A 84 -6.88 31.20 7.09
CA SER A 84 -8.33 31.00 7.20
C SER A 84 -8.95 30.36 5.94
N LEU A 85 -8.35 30.59 4.79
CA LEU A 85 -8.78 30.02 3.50
C LEU A 85 -8.66 28.50 3.48
N VAL A 86 -7.55 27.97 3.98
CA VAL A 86 -7.28 26.51 4.01
C VAL A 86 -8.02 25.86 5.17
N LYS A 87 -8.02 26.49 6.37
CA LYS A 87 -8.73 25.97 7.56
C LYS A 87 -10.22 25.73 7.31
N SER A 88 -10.84 26.49 6.42
CA SER A 88 -12.25 26.31 6.05
C SER A 88 -12.49 25.23 5.00
N ASN A 89 -11.43 24.64 4.39
CA ASN A 89 -11.53 23.65 3.32
C ASN A 89 -10.81 22.35 3.71
N LEU A 90 -11.57 21.40 4.27
CA LEU A 90 -11.03 20.12 4.74
C LEU A 90 -10.34 19.29 3.65
N GLN A 91 -10.78 19.40 2.39
CA GLN A 91 -10.17 18.66 1.29
C GLN A 91 -8.77 19.20 0.96
N VAL A 92 -8.60 20.51 0.93
CA VAL A 92 -7.31 21.17 0.73
C VAL A 92 -6.38 20.87 1.91
N LEU A 93 -6.92 20.91 3.13
CA LEU A 93 -6.18 20.58 4.34
C LEU A 93 -5.64 19.15 4.28
N ALA A 94 -6.48 18.17 3.98
CA ALA A 94 -6.09 16.77 3.88
C ALA A 94 -5.06 16.54 2.75
N LEU A 95 -5.21 17.21 1.60
CA LEU A 95 -4.26 17.13 0.50
C LEU A 95 -2.87 17.65 0.91
N LEU A 96 -2.81 18.80 1.57
CA LEU A 96 -1.56 19.40 2.05
C LEU A 96 -0.92 18.55 3.16
N GLN A 97 -1.72 17.98 4.09
CA GLN A 97 -1.20 17.06 5.11
C GLN A 97 -0.56 15.82 4.50
N GLY A 98 -1.21 15.21 3.50
CA GLY A 98 -0.65 14.09 2.78
C GLY A 98 0.67 14.46 2.08
N HIS A 99 0.72 15.63 1.47
CA HIS A 99 1.93 16.13 0.79
C HIS A 99 3.07 16.46 1.76
N ILE A 100 2.77 17.06 2.91
CA ILE A 100 3.76 17.26 3.99
C ILE A 100 4.31 15.92 4.47
N SER A 101 3.48 14.88 4.57
CA SER A 101 3.96 13.54 4.96
C SER A 101 4.94 12.96 3.94
N GLU A 102 4.77 13.23 2.64
CA GLU A 102 5.75 12.85 1.62
C GLU A 102 7.10 13.57 1.83
N HIS A 103 7.07 14.89 2.05
CA HIS A 103 8.27 15.67 2.35
C HIS A 103 8.95 15.20 3.64
N THR A 104 8.18 14.89 4.69
CA THR A 104 8.71 14.38 5.96
C THR A 104 9.42 13.03 5.76
N ALA A 105 8.85 12.14 4.97
CA ALA A 105 9.48 10.87 4.64
C ALA A 105 10.81 11.05 3.87
N LEU A 106 10.84 11.99 2.91
CA LEU A 106 12.05 12.31 2.16
C LEU A 106 13.11 12.97 3.06
N LEU A 107 12.70 13.87 3.96
CA LEU A 107 13.60 14.50 4.93
C LEU A 107 14.24 13.46 5.84
N ALA A 108 13.44 12.60 6.46
CA ALA A 108 13.93 11.52 7.30
C ALA A 108 14.92 10.62 6.56
N ARG A 109 14.60 10.27 5.31
CA ARG A 109 15.52 9.50 4.46
C ARG A 109 16.82 10.21 4.20
N GLN A 110 16.77 11.50 3.86
CA GLN A 110 17.98 12.32 3.62
C GLN A 110 18.86 12.37 4.88
N GLU A 111 18.30 12.60 6.05
CA GLU A 111 19.02 12.66 7.32
C GLU A 111 19.67 11.31 7.68
N VAL A 112 18.93 10.22 7.59
CA VAL A 112 19.46 8.87 7.88
C VAL A 112 20.52 8.47 6.87
N MET A 113 20.31 8.76 5.59
CA MET A 113 21.31 8.47 4.54
C MET A 113 22.56 9.33 4.67
N ALA A 114 22.47 10.55 5.18
CA ALA A 114 23.62 11.36 5.50
C ALA A 114 24.47 10.76 6.62
N GLN A 115 23.83 10.11 7.60
CA GLN A 115 24.51 9.46 8.72
C GLN A 115 25.07 8.07 8.36
N MET A 116 24.28 7.23 7.71
CA MET A 116 24.59 5.82 7.46
C MET A 116 25.08 5.53 6.03
N GLY A 117 24.89 6.46 5.11
CA GLY A 117 25.28 6.31 3.71
C GLY A 117 26.76 5.96 3.51
N PRO A 118 27.70 6.59 4.24
CA PRO A 118 29.12 6.23 4.14
C PRO A 118 29.39 4.76 4.50
N GLN A 119 28.72 4.21 5.50
CA GLN A 119 28.83 2.81 5.88
C GLN A 119 28.28 1.88 4.79
N LEU A 120 27.11 2.20 4.25
CA LEU A 120 26.52 1.46 3.13
C LEU A 120 27.43 1.48 1.89
N GLN A 121 27.99 2.64 1.56
CA GLN A 121 28.92 2.79 0.44
C GLN A 121 30.19 1.94 0.64
N GLN A 122 30.72 1.86 1.86
CA GLN A 122 31.86 1.00 2.17
C GLN A 122 31.54 -0.48 1.92
N PHE A 123 30.37 -0.95 2.33
CA PHE A 123 29.92 -2.31 2.05
C PHE A 123 29.73 -2.55 0.56
N GLN A 124 29.14 -1.61 -0.17
CA GLN A 124 28.96 -1.72 -1.62
C GLN A 124 30.30 -1.82 -2.36
N MET A 125 31.31 -1.05 -1.95
CA MET A 125 32.66 -1.15 -2.51
C MET A 125 33.29 -2.53 -2.24
N GLN A 126 33.11 -3.09 -1.04
CA GLN A 126 33.60 -4.44 -0.72
C GLN A 126 32.91 -5.51 -1.56
N MET A 127 31.62 -5.35 -1.85
CA MET A 127 30.83 -6.25 -2.69
C MET A 127 31.23 -6.21 -4.18
N GLN A 128 31.98 -5.20 -4.64
CA GLN A 128 32.53 -5.18 -6.00
C GLN A 128 33.64 -6.23 -6.19
N ASN A 129 34.24 -6.72 -5.09
CA ASN A 129 35.17 -7.85 -5.14
C ASN A 129 34.39 -9.18 -5.28
N PRO A 130 34.57 -9.96 -6.38
CA PRO A 130 33.82 -11.20 -6.61
C PRO A 130 33.92 -12.24 -5.50
N MET A 131 35.06 -12.30 -4.80
CA MET A 131 35.27 -13.21 -3.67
C MET A 131 34.45 -12.79 -2.45
N MET A 132 34.31 -11.48 -2.20
CA MET A 132 33.51 -10.94 -1.11
C MET A 132 32.01 -11.02 -1.40
N ALA A 133 31.60 -10.79 -2.64
CA ALA A 133 30.20 -10.88 -3.08
C ALA A 133 29.60 -12.28 -2.88
N GLN A 134 30.40 -13.34 -2.98
CA GLN A 134 29.98 -14.72 -2.75
C GLN A 134 30.02 -15.15 -1.27
N ASN A 135 30.52 -14.30 -0.36
CA ASN A 135 30.59 -14.61 1.05
C ASN A 135 29.21 -14.45 1.72
N PRO A 136 28.57 -15.52 2.24
CA PRO A 136 27.26 -15.45 2.86
C PRO A 136 27.20 -14.50 4.07
N GLN A 137 28.29 -14.41 4.83
CA GLN A 137 28.37 -13.51 5.99
C GLN A 137 28.34 -12.04 5.56
N MET A 138 29.01 -11.69 4.47
CA MET A 138 28.99 -10.34 3.92
C MET A 138 27.59 -9.98 3.42
N GLN A 139 26.91 -10.90 2.74
CA GLN A 139 25.53 -10.68 2.29
C GLN A 139 24.58 -10.47 3.46
N GLN A 140 24.72 -11.23 4.55
CA GLN A 140 23.93 -11.03 5.76
C GLN A 140 24.21 -9.68 6.41
N GLN A 141 25.47 -9.23 6.48
CA GLN A 141 25.80 -7.90 7.01
C GLN A 141 25.17 -6.78 6.18
N VAL A 142 25.22 -6.86 4.86
CA VAL A 142 24.55 -5.87 3.98
C VAL A 142 23.05 -5.84 4.23
N GLN A 143 22.41 -6.99 4.34
CA GLN A 143 20.98 -7.06 4.65
C GLN A 143 20.64 -6.47 6.04
N GLN A 144 21.46 -6.74 7.04
CA GLN A 144 21.28 -6.17 8.38
C GLN A 144 21.40 -4.64 8.37
N VAL A 145 22.39 -4.11 7.65
CA VAL A 145 22.56 -2.65 7.51
C VAL A 145 21.39 -2.03 6.76
N GLN A 146 20.90 -2.67 5.71
CA GLN A 146 19.70 -2.19 4.99
C GLN A 146 18.47 -2.17 5.90
N GLN A 147 18.22 -3.24 6.64
CA GLN A 147 17.10 -3.30 7.60
C GLN A 147 17.25 -2.24 8.71
N GLN A 148 18.47 -2.00 9.17
CA GLN A 148 18.75 -0.97 10.16
C GLN A 148 18.46 0.43 9.59
N ILE A 149 18.85 0.72 8.36
CA ILE A 149 18.53 1.97 7.66
C ILE A 149 17.02 2.16 7.55
N GLU A 150 16.27 1.13 7.10
CA GLU A 150 14.82 1.20 6.99
C GLU A 150 14.15 1.45 8.34
N SER A 151 14.61 0.76 9.38
CA SER A 151 14.12 0.95 10.75
C SER A 151 14.41 2.38 11.26
N GLN A 152 15.60 2.91 11.00
CA GLN A 152 15.93 4.28 11.41
C GLN A 152 15.14 5.33 10.64
N ILE A 153 14.88 5.11 9.34
CA ILE A 153 14.03 5.99 8.55
C ILE A 153 12.61 6.01 9.16
N ALA A 154 12.04 4.84 9.46
CA ALA A 154 10.72 4.76 10.06
C ALA A 154 10.65 5.46 11.43
N THR A 155 11.67 5.26 12.27
CA THR A 155 11.80 5.94 13.56
C THR A 155 11.88 7.46 13.37
N ARG A 156 12.72 7.92 12.43
CA ARG A 156 12.90 9.35 12.18
C ARG A 156 11.64 10.01 11.61
N ILE A 157 10.88 9.32 10.75
CA ILE A 157 9.56 9.79 10.30
C ILE A 157 8.62 9.98 11.50
N ALA A 158 8.59 9.02 12.41
CA ALA A 158 7.74 9.10 13.61
C ALA A 158 8.16 10.27 14.52
N GLU A 159 9.45 10.48 14.74
CA GLU A 159 9.98 11.62 15.51
C GLU A 159 9.58 12.95 14.86
N LEU A 160 9.88 13.15 13.58
CA LEU A 160 9.54 14.39 12.86
C LEU A 160 8.03 14.65 12.87
N THR A 161 7.22 13.61 12.73
CA THR A 161 5.76 13.72 12.78
C THR A 161 5.29 14.14 14.18
N ASN A 162 5.86 13.53 15.23
CA ASN A 162 5.53 13.89 16.61
C ASN A 162 5.96 15.31 16.95
N ASP A 163 7.13 15.75 16.50
CA ASP A 163 7.61 17.12 16.69
C ASP A 163 6.66 18.13 16.02
N MET A 164 6.22 17.85 14.79
CA MET A 164 5.25 18.70 14.08
C MET A 164 3.90 18.76 14.80
N VAL A 165 3.43 17.64 15.36
CA VAL A 165 2.17 17.59 16.12
C VAL A 165 2.30 18.37 17.44
N ALA A 166 3.42 18.21 18.15
CA ALA A 166 3.68 18.95 19.38
C ALA A 166 3.73 20.46 19.14
N GLU A 167 4.44 20.92 18.11
CA GLU A 167 4.48 22.34 17.74
C GLU A 167 3.09 22.89 17.36
N GLU A 168 2.27 22.07 16.67
CA GLU A 168 0.91 22.48 16.31
C GLU A 168 0.02 22.59 17.55
N GLN A 169 0.18 21.67 18.53
CA GLN A 169 -0.53 21.72 19.80
C GLN A 169 -0.14 22.96 20.60
N ASP A 170 1.15 23.25 20.73
CA ASP A 170 1.65 24.46 21.41
C ASP A 170 1.09 25.74 20.78
N LEU A 171 1.03 25.79 19.44
CA LEU A 171 0.44 26.93 18.73
C LEU A 171 -1.07 27.05 18.95
N LEU A 172 -1.80 25.94 19.04
CA LEU A 172 -3.24 25.92 19.31
C LEU A 172 -3.54 26.35 20.76
N GLU A 173 -2.76 25.88 21.73
CA GLU A 173 -2.86 26.30 23.13
C GLU A 173 -2.60 27.80 23.28
N ALA A 174 -1.55 28.31 22.60
CA ALA A 174 -1.21 29.72 22.58
C ALA A 174 -2.32 30.60 21.96
N GLN A 175 -3.11 30.05 21.02
CA GLN A 175 -4.22 30.76 20.36
C GLN A 175 -5.57 30.59 21.05
N GLY A 176 -5.65 29.78 22.14
CA GLY A 176 -6.90 29.54 22.87
C GLY A 176 -7.99 28.80 22.05
N THR A 177 -7.62 28.08 21.04
CA THR A 177 -8.56 27.39 20.13
C THR A 177 -8.75 25.91 20.47
N ASP A 178 -9.48 25.67 21.56
CA ASP A 178 -9.89 24.32 22.03
C ASP A 178 -10.78 23.56 21.03
N GLN A 179 -11.40 24.25 20.05
CA GLN A 179 -12.36 23.66 19.13
C GLN A 179 -11.72 22.81 18.02
N LEU A 180 -10.51 23.15 17.57
CA LEU A 180 -9.81 22.40 16.50
C LEU A 180 -9.21 21.10 17.03
N VAL A 181 -8.72 21.11 18.27
CA VAL A 181 -8.24 19.91 18.97
C VAL A 181 -9.39 18.90 19.15
N ALA A 182 -10.56 19.38 19.57
CA ALA A 182 -11.75 18.52 19.73
C ALA A 182 -12.26 17.92 18.41
N LEU A 183 -12.10 18.63 17.28
CA LEU A 183 -12.44 18.09 15.95
C LEU A 183 -11.42 17.04 15.50
N ARG A 184 -10.16 17.28 15.70
CA ARG A 184 -9.08 16.35 15.32
C ARG A 184 -9.07 15.09 16.20
N GLU A 185 -9.34 15.22 17.50
CA GLU A 185 -9.57 14.07 18.38
C GLU A 185 -10.78 13.23 17.93
N LYS A 186 -11.84 13.90 17.46
CA LYS A 186 -12.99 13.20 16.89
C LYS A 186 -12.65 12.47 15.58
N GLU A 187 -11.88 13.07 14.68
CA GLU A 187 -11.45 12.43 13.44
C GLU A 187 -10.55 11.22 13.71
N LEU A 188 -9.54 11.36 14.56
CA LEU A 188 -8.68 10.27 14.97
C LEU A 188 -9.46 9.14 15.66
N ASN A 189 -10.45 9.49 16.49
CA ASN A 189 -11.31 8.53 17.15
C ASN A 189 -12.21 7.78 16.14
N ILE A 190 -12.68 8.45 15.10
CA ILE A 190 -13.46 7.84 14.01
C ILE A 190 -12.57 6.90 13.18
N GLU A 191 -11.34 7.29 12.84
CA GLU A 191 -10.40 6.43 12.13
C GLU A 191 -10.00 5.20 12.95
N GLU A 192 -9.77 5.38 14.25
CA GLU A 192 -9.47 4.28 15.16
C GLU A 192 -10.65 3.30 15.28
N GLN A 193 -11.88 3.81 15.39
CA GLN A 193 -13.09 3.01 15.40
C GLN A 193 -13.30 2.26 14.07
N ASP A 194 -13.04 2.90 12.94
CA ASP A 194 -13.12 2.28 11.62
C ASP A 194 -12.06 1.17 11.44
N LEU A 195 -10.87 1.40 11.96
CA LEU A 195 -9.80 0.39 11.98
C LEU A 195 -10.17 -0.81 12.86
N GLN A 196 -10.69 -0.55 14.05
CA GLN A 196 -11.17 -1.59 14.97
C GLN A 196 -12.33 -2.38 14.35
N ARG A 197 -13.27 -1.71 13.68
CA ARG A 197 -14.36 -2.37 12.95
C ARG A 197 -13.83 -3.27 11.85
N LYS A 198 -12.90 -2.79 11.00
CA LYS A 198 -12.29 -3.60 9.93
C LYS A 198 -11.52 -4.81 10.48
N VAL A 199 -10.84 -4.66 11.61
CA VAL A 199 -10.15 -5.76 12.29
C VAL A 199 -11.16 -6.80 12.82
N THR A 200 -12.28 -6.35 13.36
CA THR A 200 -13.34 -7.23 13.88
C THR A 200 -14.04 -7.98 12.74
N GLU A 201 -14.42 -7.26 11.68
CA GLU A 201 -14.98 -7.85 10.46
C GLU A 201 -14.01 -8.87 9.82
N GLY A 202 -12.71 -8.55 9.81
CA GLY A 202 -11.67 -9.47 9.34
C GLY A 202 -11.59 -10.76 10.18
N LYS A 203 -11.66 -10.64 11.51
CA LYS A 203 -11.67 -11.79 12.42
C LYS A 203 -12.92 -12.65 12.25
N GLU A 204 -14.10 -12.02 12.11
CA GLU A 204 -15.36 -12.71 11.87
C GLU A 204 -15.35 -13.46 10.54
N ARG A 205 -14.82 -12.83 9.48
CA ARG A 205 -14.67 -13.46 8.17
C ARG A 205 -13.75 -14.69 8.22
N ILE A 206 -12.61 -14.59 8.92
CA ILE A 206 -11.69 -15.71 9.12
C ILE A 206 -12.38 -16.83 9.94
N ALA A 207 -13.16 -16.49 10.96
CA ALA A 207 -13.90 -17.46 11.76
C ALA A 207 -14.96 -18.17 10.92
N LEU A 208 -15.68 -17.43 10.08
CA LEU A 208 -16.70 -17.96 9.17
C LEU A 208 -16.09 -18.89 8.11
N ASP A 209 -14.95 -18.54 7.56
CA ASP A 209 -14.24 -19.37 6.60
C ASP A 209 -13.68 -20.64 7.24
N LYS A 210 -13.19 -20.58 8.49
CA LYS A 210 -12.81 -21.76 9.26
C LYS A 210 -14.01 -22.69 9.53
N MET A 211 -15.18 -22.15 9.87
CA MET A 211 -16.39 -22.95 10.06
C MET A 211 -16.85 -23.63 8.77
N LYS A 212 -16.82 -22.91 7.63
CA LYS A 212 -17.11 -23.48 6.32
C LYS A 212 -16.15 -24.60 5.92
N PHE A 213 -14.86 -24.41 6.25
CA PHE A 213 -13.85 -25.43 5.99
C PHE A 213 -14.07 -26.68 6.83
N ALA A 214 -14.35 -26.55 8.13
CA ALA A 214 -14.68 -27.66 9.01
C ALA A 214 -15.95 -28.41 8.56
N GLN A 215 -17.02 -27.68 8.17
CA GLN A 215 -18.24 -28.30 7.62
C GLN A 215 -17.98 -29.08 6.33
N LYS A 216 -17.06 -28.57 5.48
CA LYS A 216 -16.69 -29.26 4.23
C LYS A 216 -15.91 -30.55 4.51
N GLU A 217 -15.06 -30.53 5.51
CA GLU A 217 -14.28 -31.68 5.98
C GLU A 217 -15.21 -32.75 6.60
N ASP A 218 -16.15 -32.35 7.46
CA ASP A 218 -17.15 -33.24 8.03
C ASP A 218 -18.02 -33.90 6.95
N LEU A 219 -18.48 -33.12 5.96
CA LEU A 219 -19.26 -33.65 4.82
C LEU A 219 -18.44 -34.62 3.95
N GLN A 220 -17.15 -34.40 3.83
CA GLN A 220 -16.26 -35.26 3.08
C GLN A 220 -16.01 -36.57 3.82
N THR A 221 -15.85 -36.50 5.15
CA THR A 221 -15.73 -37.68 6.03
C THR A 221 -17.01 -38.51 5.99
N GLN A 222 -18.19 -37.91 6.17
CA GLN A 222 -19.46 -38.60 6.06
C GLN A 222 -19.71 -39.29 4.70
N LYS A 223 -19.20 -38.70 3.61
CA LYS A 223 -19.23 -39.33 2.27
C LYS A 223 -18.32 -40.56 2.19
N ILE A 224 -17.14 -40.49 2.78
CA ILE A 224 -16.22 -41.63 2.83
C ILE A 224 -16.82 -42.76 3.64
N ASP A 225 -17.33 -42.47 4.85
CA ASP A 225 -17.98 -43.45 5.72
C ASP A 225 -19.16 -44.12 5.03
N SER A 226 -19.99 -43.33 4.34
CA SER A 226 -21.14 -43.91 3.59
C SER A 226 -20.73 -44.78 2.39
N ILE A 227 -19.60 -44.50 1.76
CA ILE A 227 -19.03 -45.32 0.68
C ILE A 227 -18.47 -46.64 1.24
N GLU A 228 -17.79 -46.58 2.38
CA GLU A 228 -17.30 -47.76 3.10
C GLU A 228 -18.43 -48.66 3.57
N ASP A 229 -19.49 -48.11 4.17
CA ASP A 229 -20.68 -48.84 4.56
C ASP A 229 -21.35 -49.55 3.39
N ILE A 230 -21.49 -48.88 2.24
CA ILE A 230 -22.02 -49.47 1.02
C ILE A 230 -21.12 -50.59 0.48
N ALA A 231 -19.83 -50.43 0.57
CA ALA A 231 -18.85 -51.46 0.10
C ALA A 231 -18.93 -52.70 1.02
N GLU A 232 -19.04 -52.51 2.33
CA GLU A 232 -19.19 -53.60 3.31
C GLU A 232 -20.52 -54.34 3.12
N LEU A 233 -21.62 -53.63 2.89
CA LEU A 233 -22.93 -54.22 2.56
C LEU A 233 -22.86 -55.06 1.27
N ARG A 234 -22.20 -54.55 0.25
CA ARG A 234 -22.01 -55.32 -1.02
C ARG A 234 -21.18 -56.58 -0.84
N ALA A 235 -20.10 -56.52 -0.05
CA ALA A 235 -19.27 -57.66 0.29
C ALA A 235 -20.06 -58.71 1.05
N ARG A 236 -20.93 -58.30 2.01
CA ARG A 236 -21.75 -59.19 2.79
C ARG A 236 -22.81 -59.88 1.94
N VAL A 237 -23.47 -59.16 1.02
CA VAL A 237 -24.44 -59.73 0.07
C VAL A 237 -23.76 -60.70 -0.90
N ALA A 238 -22.53 -60.42 -1.33
CA ALA A 238 -21.76 -61.34 -2.20
C ALA A 238 -21.47 -62.66 -1.47
N LEU A 239 -21.00 -62.60 -0.23
CA LEU A 239 -20.75 -63.76 0.65
C LEU A 239 -22.02 -64.61 0.91
N GLU A 240 -23.18 -63.99 1.13
CA GLU A 240 -24.43 -64.70 1.27
C GLU A 240 -24.88 -65.39 -0.01
N LYS A 241 -24.68 -64.77 -1.17
CA LYS A 241 -24.91 -65.40 -2.47
C LYS A 241 -24.04 -66.63 -2.70
N GLU A 242 -22.79 -66.58 -2.35
CA GLU A 242 -21.86 -67.70 -2.46
C GLU A 242 -22.27 -68.85 -1.49
N ARG A 243 -22.61 -68.55 -0.26
CA ARG A 243 -23.13 -69.55 0.71
C ARG A 243 -24.44 -70.16 0.27
N GLY A 244 -25.28 -69.39 -0.41
CA GLY A 244 -26.53 -69.90 -0.96
C GLY A 244 -26.35 -70.80 -2.18
N ARG A 245 -25.28 -70.62 -2.95
CA ARG A 245 -24.87 -71.53 -4.06
C ARG A 245 -24.28 -72.82 -3.53
N ALA A 246 -23.39 -72.77 -2.55
CA ALA A 246 -22.75 -73.93 -1.94
C ALA A 246 -23.70 -74.85 -1.15
N LYS A 247 -24.96 -74.47 -0.93
CA LYS A 247 -25.99 -75.31 -0.30
C LYS A 247 -26.97 -75.95 -1.31
N ARG A 248 -26.78 -75.68 -2.60
CA ARG A 248 -27.66 -76.26 -3.69
C ARG A 248 -26.91 -77.28 -4.56
N ASP A 249 -25.61 -77.40 -4.39
CA ASP A 249 -24.76 -78.50 -4.90
C ASP A 249 -24.56 -79.53 -3.76
#